data_3dc965a340f16e605df57f472683c459
#
_entry.id   3dc965a340f16e605df57f472683c459
#
_cell.length_a   1.000
_cell.length_b   1.000
_cell.length_c   1.000
_cell.angle_alpha   90.00
_cell.angle_beta   90.00
_cell.angle_gamma   90.00
#
_symmetry.space_group_name_H-M   'P 1'
#
loop_
_entity.id
_entity.type
_entity.pdbx_description
1 polymer ?
#
loop_
_entity_poly.entity_id
_entity_poly.type
_entity_poly.pdbx_seq_one_letter_code
_entity_poly.pdbx_strand_id
1 'polypeptide(L)'
;MTEISLIAFDADDTLWGSQTYFNTVEKVYCEILAPYASADEVSHTLRATEKANIPLLGYGSKAFMLSLIENAVKISHGKVKGYDIGQIVEVSKELLRLPGHPFDGVKATLAKLHDTGRYRMIVFTKGELLDQENKFQRSGLRPYFDDIVIVSDKTPDAYKRLCKQFGVKAKQLLAVGDSYSEDIAPVLKIGGWAIHIPDYMDNEDRSYLNKIHPHLIRLSRFAELTNFLSPNSRLIDESKLS
;
A
#
# COMPACT_ATOMS: atom_id res chain seq x y z
N MET A 1 11.49 20.26 20.76
CA MET A 1 10.47 19.50 20.00
C MET A 1 11.07 19.12 18.66
N THR A 2 10.95 17.87 18.24
CA THR A 2 11.46 17.48 16.92
C THR A 2 10.36 17.74 15.91
N GLU A 3 10.62 18.61 14.95
CA GLU A 3 9.68 18.95 13.89
C GLU A 3 9.73 17.89 12.80
N ILE A 4 8.55 17.39 12.37
CA ILE A 4 8.44 16.54 11.18
C ILE A 4 8.88 17.37 9.98
N SER A 5 9.74 16.79 9.15
CA SER A 5 10.24 17.42 7.93
C SER A 5 10.02 16.58 6.68
N LEU A 6 9.82 15.26 6.83
CA LEU A 6 9.53 14.33 5.75
C LEU A 6 8.25 13.57 6.07
N ILE A 7 7.30 13.58 5.13
CA ILE A 7 6.10 12.74 5.18
C ILE A 7 6.19 11.73 4.04
N ALA A 8 6.16 10.45 4.39
CA ALA A 8 6.13 9.34 3.47
C ALA A 8 4.71 8.75 3.44
N PHE A 9 4.02 8.89 2.32
CA PHE A 9 2.68 8.37 2.10
C PHE A 9 2.76 7.03 1.40
N ASP A 10 2.10 6.04 1.93
CA ASP A 10 1.78 4.85 1.15
C ASP A 10 0.81 5.20 0.01
N ALA A 11 0.70 4.33 -0.98
CA ALA A 11 -0.07 4.59 -2.19
C ALA A 11 -1.34 3.73 -2.28
N ASP A 12 -1.18 2.42 -2.48
CA ASP A 12 -2.28 1.49 -2.67
C ASP A 12 -3.09 1.34 -1.38
N ASP A 13 -4.40 1.52 -1.48
CA ASP A 13 -5.37 1.49 -0.38
C ASP A 13 -5.21 2.61 0.68
N THR A 14 -4.23 3.52 0.47
CA THR A 14 -4.06 4.77 1.22
C THR A 14 -4.45 6.01 0.40
N LEU A 15 -3.92 6.17 -0.80
CA LEU A 15 -4.22 7.31 -1.70
C LEU A 15 -5.31 6.97 -2.72
N TRP A 16 -5.39 5.72 -3.16
CA TRP A 16 -6.36 5.17 -4.11
C TRP A 16 -6.62 3.70 -3.84
N GLY A 17 -7.80 3.21 -4.23
CA GLY A 17 -8.17 1.80 -4.05
C GLY A 17 -7.42 0.89 -5.02
N SER A 18 -6.91 -0.21 -4.50
CA SER A 18 -6.19 -1.26 -5.23
C SER A 18 -6.79 -2.63 -4.96
N GLN A 19 -7.01 -3.01 -3.70
CA GLN A 19 -7.44 -4.33 -3.29
C GLN A 19 -8.75 -4.80 -3.95
N THR A 20 -9.71 -3.89 -4.15
CA THR A 20 -10.99 -4.21 -4.80
C THR A 20 -10.83 -4.71 -6.23
N TYR A 21 -9.81 -4.24 -6.94
CA TYR A 21 -9.50 -4.69 -8.31
C TYR A 21 -8.85 -6.08 -8.31
N PHE A 22 -7.95 -6.35 -7.38
CA PHE A 22 -7.39 -7.70 -7.19
C PHE A 22 -8.49 -8.70 -6.86
N ASN A 23 -9.40 -8.36 -5.95
CA ASN A 23 -10.56 -9.20 -5.61
C ASN A 23 -11.47 -9.45 -6.82
N THR A 24 -11.65 -8.45 -7.69
CA THR A 24 -12.44 -8.62 -8.92
C THR A 24 -11.77 -9.56 -9.89
N VAL A 25 -10.46 -9.45 -10.09
CA VAL A 25 -9.68 -10.36 -10.93
C VAL A 25 -9.72 -11.78 -10.36
N GLU A 26 -9.55 -11.96 -9.04
CA GLU A 26 -9.64 -13.28 -8.39
C GLU A 26 -11.01 -13.90 -8.55
N LYS A 27 -12.09 -13.12 -8.48
CA LYS A 27 -13.45 -13.63 -8.72
C LYS A 27 -13.60 -14.18 -10.14
N VAL A 28 -13.21 -13.41 -11.16
CA VAL A 28 -13.27 -13.88 -12.58
C VAL A 28 -12.35 -15.08 -12.79
N TYR A 29 -11.19 -15.10 -12.17
CA TYR A 29 -10.27 -16.23 -12.19
C TYR A 29 -10.91 -17.51 -11.63
N CYS A 30 -11.62 -17.43 -10.49
CA CYS A 30 -12.36 -18.57 -9.94
C CYS A 30 -13.47 -19.04 -10.88
N GLU A 31 -14.17 -18.14 -11.58
CA GLU A 31 -15.20 -18.49 -12.58
C GLU A 31 -14.58 -19.24 -13.77
N ILE A 32 -13.40 -18.79 -14.27
CA ILE A 32 -12.66 -19.48 -15.36
C ILE A 32 -12.28 -20.91 -14.93
N LEU A 33 -11.87 -21.08 -13.67
CA LEU A 33 -11.41 -22.39 -13.16
C LEU A 33 -12.50 -23.26 -12.55
N ALA A 34 -13.76 -22.82 -12.54
CA ALA A 34 -14.90 -23.61 -12.03
C ALA A 34 -15.01 -25.03 -12.62
N PRO A 35 -14.62 -25.34 -13.87
CA PRO A 35 -14.61 -26.72 -14.38
C PRO A 35 -13.55 -27.62 -13.72
N TYR A 36 -12.59 -27.08 -12.99
CA TYR A 36 -11.45 -27.82 -12.42
C TYR A 36 -11.52 -27.96 -10.90
N ALA A 37 -12.01 -26.94 -10.18
CA ALA A 37 -12.10 -26.94 -8.72
C ALA A 37 -13.14 -25.93 -8.22
N SER A 38 -13.50 -26.02 -6.93
CA SER A 38 -14.35 -25.03 -6.27
C SER A 38 -13.64 -23.69 -6.10
N ALA A 39 -14.40 -22.59 -6.01
CA ALA A 39 -13.83 -21.25 -5.81
C ALA A 39 -12.96 -21.18 -4.53
N ASP A 40 -13.41 -21.80 -3.44
CA ASP A 40 -12.65 -21.82 -2.17
C ASP A 40 -11.31 -22.53 -2.32
N GLU A 41 -11.26 -23.65 -3.05
CA GLU A 41 -10.03 -24.39 -3.31
C GLU A 41 -9.09 -23.60 -4.22
N VAL A 42 -9.63 -22.96 -5.26
CA VAL A 42 -8.87 -22.09 -6.18
C VAL A 42 -8.22 -20.95 -5.41
N SER A 43 -8.99 -20.22 -4.60
CA SER A 43 -8.49 -19.09 -3.79
C SER A 43 -7.50 -19.55 -2.72
N HIS A 44 -7.73 -20.68 -2.06
CA HIS A 44 -6.82 -21.20 -1.05
C HIS A 44 -5.45 -21.57 -1.65
N THR A 45 -5.46 -22.28 -2.78
CA THR A 45 -4.22 -22.69 -3.46
C THR A 45 -3.52 -21.52 -4.13
N LEU A 46 -4.26 -20.51 -4.60
CA LEU A 46 -3.71 -19.27 -5.12
C LEU A 46 -2.89 -18.55 -4.04
N ARG A 47 -3.47 -18.30 -2.86
CA ARG A 47 -2.74 -17.67 -1.74
C ARG A 47 -1.45 -18.41 -1.37
N ALA A 48 -1.47 -19.75 -1.38
CA ALA A 48 -0.28 -20.54 -1.14
C ALA A 48 0.78 -20.36 -2.25
N THR A 49 0.33 -20.29 -3.51
CA THR A 49 1.21 -20.08 -4.68
C THR A 49 1.82 -18.68 -4.66
N GLU A 50 1.03 -17.64 -4.41
CA GLU A 50 1.53 -16.27 -4.24
C GLU A 50 2.58 -16.18 -3.15
N LYS A 51 2.28 -16.73 -1.96
CA LYS A 51 3.23 -16.73 -0.84
C LYS A 51 4.55 -17.42 -1.18
N ALA A 52 4.51 -18.51 -1.95
CA ALA A 52 5.72 -19.20 -2.41
C ALA A 52 6.50 -18.39 -3.45
N ASN A 53 5.81 -17.56 -4.25
CA ASN A 53 6.38 -16.77 -5.32
C ASN A 53 6.97 -15.42 -4.86
N ILE A 54 6.50 -14.85 -3.75
CA ILE A 54 6.97 -13.57 -3.23
C ILE A 54 8.51 -13.47 -3.14
N PRO A 55 9.26 -14.47 -2.63
CA PRO A 55 10.72 -14.36 -2.52
C PRO A 55 11.44 -14.23 -3.86
N LEU A 56 10.84 -14.72 -4.95
CA LEU A 56 11.44 -14.70 -6.29
C LEU A 56 10.86 -13.58 -7.17
N LEU A 57 9.56 -13.41 -7.15
CA LEU A 57 8.85 -12.49 -8.05
C LEU A 57 8.57 -11.12 -7.41
N GLY A 58 8.65 -11.00 -6.08
CA GLY A 58 8.23 -9.81 -5.36
C GLY A 58 6.70 -9.64 -5.34
N TYR A 59 6.27 -8.40 -5.13
CA TYR A 59 4.87 -7.98 -5.14
C TYR A 59 4.53 -7.24 -6.43
N GLY A 60 3.23 -7.21 -6.79
CA GLY A 60 2.71 -6.41 -7.90
C GLY A 60 1.90 -7.21 -8.89
N SER A 61 1.25 -6.51 -9.82
CA SER A 61 0.29 -7.08 -10.78
C SER A 61 0.88 -8.18 -11.66
N LYS A 62 2.17 -8.08 -12.04
CA LYS A 62 2.82 -9.13 -12.86
C LYS A 62 3.14 -10.38 -12.06
N ALA A 63 3.60 -10.23 -10.81
CA ALA A 63 3.85 -11.35 -9.91
C ALA A 63 2.53 -12.10 -9.61
N PHE A 64 1.45 -11.35 -9.39
CA PHE A 64 0.12 -11.91 -9.21
C PHE A 64 -0.35 -12.68 -10.45
N MET A 65 -0.23 -12.10 -11.65
CA MET A 65 -0.59 -12.77 -12.91
C MET A 65 0.17 -14.09 -13.11
N LEU A 66 1.48 -14.11 -12.82
CA LEU A 66 2.28 -15.34 -12.89
C LEU A 66 1.79 -16.38 -11.89
N SER A 67 1.43 -15.96 -10.68
CA SER A 67 0.86 -16.85 -9.66
C SER A 67 -0.50 -17.41 -10.05
N LEU A 68 -1.36 -16.59 -10.70
CA LEU A 68 -2.63 -17.08 -11.28
C LEU A 68 -2.41 -18.17 -12.32
N ILE A 69 -1.47 -17.96 -13.26
CA ILE A 69 -1.15 -18.94 -14.31
C ILE A 69 -0.58 -20.22 -13.73
N GLU A 70 0.40 -20.12 -12.81
CA GLU A 70 0.99 -21.27 -12.15
C GLU A 70 -0.05 -22.06 -11.36
N ASN A 71 -0.89 -21.38 -10.58
CA ASN A 71 -1.97 -22.01 -9.82
C ASN A 71 -3.00 -22.69 -10.74
N ALA A 72 -3.34 -22.08 -11.90
CA ALA A 72 -4.27 -22.68 -12.87
C ALA A 72 -3.73 -24.00 -13.42
N VAL A 73 -2.46 -24.06 -13.77
CA VAL A 73 -1.81 -25.30 -14.22
C VAL A 73 -1.80 -26.36 -13.10
N LYS A 74 -1.48 -25.94 -11.88
CA LYS A 74 -1.38 -26.82 -10.72
C LYS A 74 -2.73 -27.42 -10.34
N ILE A 75 -3.77 -26.60 -10.19
CA ILE A 75 -5.10 -27.02 -9.73
C ILE A 75 -5.84 -27.85 -10.78
N SER A 76 -5.60 -27.58 -12.06
CA SER A 76 -6.15 -28.36 -13.15
C SER A 76 -5.38 -29.67 -13.45
N HIS A 77 -4.30 -29.93 -12.71
CA HIS A 77 -3.37 -31.03 -13.00
C HIS A 77 -2.84 -31.00 -14.44
N GLY A 78 -2.55 -29.80 -14.95
CA GLY A 78 -2.05 -29.59 -16.32
C GLY A 78 -3.13 -29.68 -17.41
N LYS A 79 -4.42 -29.75 -17.04
CA LYS A 79 -5.54 -29.88 -17.98
C LYS A 79 -6.15 -28.53 -18.40
N VAL A 80 -5.75 -27.41 -17.79
CA VAL A 80 -6.21 -26.08 -18.17
C VAL A 80 -5.92 -25.81 -19.64
N LYS A 81 -6.90 -25.30 -20.37
CA LYS A 81 -6.78 -25.08 -21.80
C LYS A 81 -6.02 -23.76 -22.07
N GLY A 82 -5.32 -23.70 -23.19
CA GLY A 82 -4.66 -22.46 -23.64
C GLY A 82 -5.63 -21.28 -23.76
N TYR A 83 -6.90 -21.53 -24.12
CA TYR A 83 -7.94 -20.51 -24.12
C TYR A 83 -8.20 -19.93 -22.72
N ASP A 84 -8.32 -20.78 -21.69
CA ASP A 84 -8.55 -20.35 -20.30
C ASP A 84 -7.34 -19.56 -19.77
N ILE A 85 -6.12 -20.01 -20.09
CA ILE A 85 -4.89 -19.23 -19.77
C ILE A 85 -4.91 -17.85 -20.45
N GLY A 86 -5.33 -17.79 -21.72
CA GLY A 86 -5.50 -16.52 -22.42
C GLY A 86 -6.48 -15.58 -21.71
N GLN A 87 -7.61 -16.08 -21.21
CA GLN A 87 -8.57 -15.29 -20.43
C GLN A 87 -7.97 -14.80 -19.11
N ILE A 88 -7.22 -15.66 -18.39
CA ILE A 88 -6.53 -15.29 -17.15
C ILE A 88 -5.53 -14.16 -17.41
N VAL A 89 -4.75 -14.22 -18.48
CA VAL A 89 -3.82 -13.16 -18.88
C VAL A 89 -4.55 -11.86 -19.15
N GLU A 90 -5.65 -11.90 -19.93
CA GLU A 90 -6.38 -10.66 -20.28
C GLU A 90 -7.02 -10.01 -19.05
N VAL A 91 -7.67 -10.76 -18.17
CA VAL A 91 -8.26 -10.19 -16.95
C VAL A 91 -7.18 -9.64 -16.01
N SER A 92 -6.02 -10.29 -15.94
CA SER A 92 -4.89 -9.81 -15.12
C SER A 92 -4.29 -8.50 -15.63
N LYS A 93 -4.34 -8.24 -16.95
CA LYS A 93 -3.87 -6.98 -17.54
C LYS A 93 -4.69 -5.77 -17.08
N GLU A 94 -5.93 -5.96 -16.62
CA GLU A 94 -6.74 -4.89 -16.05
C GLU A 94 -6.08 -4.28 -14.81
N LEU A 95 -5.35 -5.08 -14.03
CA LEU A 95 -4.56 -4.58 -12.88
C LEU A 95 -3.47 -3.58 -13.33
N LEU A 96 -2.85 -3.81 -14.49
CA LEU A 96 -1.84 -2.89 -15.05
C LEU A 96 -2.46 -1.59 -15.60
N ARG A 97 -3.78 -1.58 -15.78
CA ARG A 97 -4.55 -0.41 -16.27
C ARG A 97 -5.26 0.32 -15.14
N LEU A 98 -5.05 -0.08 -13.88
CA LEU A 98 -5.69 0.55 -12.73
C LEU A 98 -5.67 2.07 -12.85
N PRO A 99 -6.82 2.75 -12.72
CA PRO A 99 -6.91 4.18 -12.99
C PRO A 99 -6.19 5.03 -11.93
N GLY A 100 -5.90 4.47 -10.74
CA GLY A 100 -5.30 5.21 -9.63
C GLY A 100 -6.18 6.39 -9.18
N HIS A 101 -7.51 6.25 -9.24
CA HIS A 101 -8.42 7.32 -8.80
C HIS A 101 -8.26 7.56 -7.30
N PRO A 102 -7.85 8.79 -6.89
CA PRO A 102 -7.69 9.10 -5.48
C PRO A 102 -9.01 8.94 -4.72
N PHE A 103 -8.90 8.46 -3.48
CA PHE A 103 -10.04 8.47 -2.57
C PHE A 103 -10.56 9.89 -2.29
N ASP A 104 -11.81 9.98 -1.90
CA ASP A 104 -12.45 11.26 -1.57
C ASP A 104 -11.66 12.02 -0.51
N GLY A 105 -11.40 13.28 -0.79
CA GLY A 105 -10.65 14.18 0.09
C GLY A 105 -9.13 14.09 0.01
N VAL A 106 -8.55 13.04 -0.59
CA VAL A 106 -7.08 12.88 -0.71
C VAL A 106 -6.46 14.05 -1.44
N LYS A 107 -6.92 14.35 -2.65
CA LYS A 107 -6.36 15.44 -3.47
C LYS A 107 -6.44 16.80 -2.76
N ALA A 108 -7.57 17.11 -2.14
CA ALA A 108 -7.77 18.38 -1.43
C ALA A 108 -6.88 18.48 -0.18
N THR A 109 -6.66 17.36 0.52
CA THR A 109 -5.80 17.29 1.70
C THR A 109 -4.34 17.47 1.32
N LEU A 110 -3.87 16.75 0.29
CA LEU A 110 -2.50 16.87 -0.22
C LEU A 110 -2.20 18.29 -0.70
N ALA A 111 -3.12 18.93 -1.43
CA ALA A 111 -2.97 20.32 -1.87
C ALA A 111 -2.77 21.26 -0.67
N LYS A 112 -3.60 21.16 0.37
CA LYS A 112 -3.47 21.97 1.59
C LYS A 112 -2.14 21.74 2.30
N LEU A 113 -1.66 20.50 2.41
CA LEU A 113 -0.38 20.18 3.03
C LEU A 113 0.79 20.74 2.22
N HIS A 114 0.75 20.55 0.90
CA HIS A 114 1.74 21.06 -0.05
C HIS A 114 1.87 22.57 0.01
N ASP A 115 0.74 23.28 0.03
CA ASP A 115 0.70 24.76 0.09
C ASP A 115 1.31 25.35 1.37
N THR A 116 1.45 24.54 2.43
CA THR A 116 2.16 25.00 3.65
C THR A 116 3.66 25.16 3.44
N GLY A 117 4.25 24.49 2.47
CA GLY A 117 5.70 24.45 2.23
C GLY A 117 6.55 23.91 3.39
N ARG A 118 5.89 23.28 4.40
CA ARG A 118 6.56 22.85 5.64
C ARG A 118 7.20 21.48 5.55
N TYR A 119 6.67 20.63 4.70
CA TYR A 119 7.02 19.23 4.64
C TYR A 119 7.55 18.86 3.26
N ARG A 120 8.58 18.07 3.23
CA ARG A 120 8.89 17.31 2.04
C ARG A 120 7.94 16.11 1.99
N MET A 121 7.18 16.00 0.92
CA MET A 121 6.14 14.99 0.76
C MET A 121 6.55 14.00 -0.32
N ILE A 122 6.58 12.72 0.02
CA ILE A 122 6.94 11.66 -0.92
C ILE A 122 5.92 10.53 -0.90
N VAL A 123 5.79 9.84 -2.02
CA VAL A 123 5.15 8.52 -2.06
C VAL A 123 6.20 7.49 -1.68
N PHE A 124 5.89 6.59 -0.74
CA PHE A 124 6.73 5.47 -0.35
C PHE A 124 5.92 4.18 -0.43
N THR A 125 6.05 3.46 -1.53
CA THR A 125 5.17 2.35 -1.89
C THR A 125 5.95 1.08 -2.17
N LYS A 126 5.29 -0.07 -1.97
CA LYS A 126 5.81 -1.39 -2.29
C LYS A 126 5.24 -1.85 -3.62
N GLY A 127 6.06 -2.49 -4.45
CA GLY A 127 5.59 -3.08 -5.70
C GLY A 127 6.62 -3.05 -6.83
N GLU A 128 6.14 -3.25 -8.04
CA GLU A 128 6.96 -3.22 -9.24
C GLU A 128 7.05 -1.78 -9.77
N LEU A 129 8.27 -1.37 -10.13
CA LEU A 129 8.60 0.01 -10.49
C LEU A 129 7.62 0.61 -11.52
N LEU A 130 7.49 -0.05 -12.67
CA LEU A 130 6.68 0.47 -13.78
C LEU A 130 5.19 0.53 -13.43
N ASP A 131 4.69 -0.43 -12.64
CA ASP A 131 3.29 -0.48 -12.22
C ASP A 131 2.97 0.69 -11.28
N GLN A 132 3.80 0.90 -10.26
CA GLN A 132 3.59 1.98 -9.29
C GLN A 132 3.79 3.36 -9.92
N GLU A 133 4.80 3.55 -10.78
CA GLU A 133 4.98 4.81 -11.51
C GLU A 133 3.76 5.12 -12.40
N ASN A 134 3.25 4.14 -13.13
CA ASN A 134 2.09 4.31 -13.99
C ASN A 134 0.81 4.64 -13.19
N LYS A 135 0.56 3.97 -12.07
CA LYS A 135 -0.56 4.29 -11.18
C LYS A 135 -0.44 5.71 -10.64
N PHE A 136 0.74 6.09 -10.18
CA PHE A 136 1.01 7.43 -9.66
C PHE A 136 0.79 8.53 -10.72
N GLN A 137 1.23 8.30 -11.95
CA GLN A 137 0.97 9.24 -13.05
C GLN A 137 -0.53 9.38 -13.35
N ARG A 138 -1.24 8.25 -13.46
CA ARG A 138 -2.69 8.26 -13.72
C ARG A 138 -3.51 8.88 -12.60
N SER A 139 -3.04 8.83 -11.35
CA SER A 139 -3.73 9.42 -10.21
C SER A 139 -3.86 10.94 -10.27
N GLY A 140 -2.99 11.61 -11.04
CA GLY A 140 -2.92 13.07 -11.08
C GLY A 140 -2.44 13.71 -9.78
N LEU A 141 -1.85 12.93 -8.87
CA LEU A 141 -1.34 13.41 -7.58
C LEU A 141 0.12 13.88 -7.64
N ARG A 142 0.83 13.60 -8.74
CA ARG A 142 2.25 13.94 -8.91
C ARG A 142 2.62 15.38 -8.50
N PRO A 143 1.81 16.42 -8.80
CA PRO A 143 2.15 17.79 -8.44
C PRO A 143 2.26 18.09 -6.94
N TYR A 144 1.73 17.22 -6.07
CA TYR A 144 1.76 17.42 -4.61
C TYR A 144 2.94 16.72 -3.93
N PHE A 145 3.77 16.00 -4.68
CA PHE A 145 4.85 15.22 -4.14
C PHE A 145 6.21 15.63 -4.72
N ASP A 146 7.21 15.67 -3.87
CA ASP A 146 8.60 15.93 -4.27
C ASP A 146 9.22 14.72 -4.97
N ASP A 147 8.85 13.50 -4.54
CA ASP A 147 9.45 12.28 -5.06
C ASP A 147 8.53 11.06 -4.90
N ILE A 148 8.87 9.96 -5.56
CA ILE A 148 8.32 8.62 -5.33
C ILE A 148 9.47 7.65 -5.10
N VAL A 149 9.38 6.86 -4.04
CA VAL A 149 10.32 5.80 -3.70
C VAL A 149 9.59 4.46 -3.68
N ILE A 150 9.97 3.59 -4.59
CA ILE A 150 9.37 2.26 -4.75
C ILE A 150 10.34 1.22 -4.20
N VAL A 151 9.86 0.35 -3.33
CA VAL A 151 10.66 -0.69 -2.66
C VAL A 151 10.05 -2.06 -2.86
N SER A 152 10.88 -3.08 -2.73
CA SER A 152 10.42 -4.48 -2.74
C SER A 152 9.68 -4.85 -1.46
N ASP A 153 10.03 -4.20 -0.33
CA ASP A 153 9.39 -4.43 0.96
C ASP A 153 9.60 -3.24 1.90
N LYS A 154 8.61 -2.93 2.76
CA LYS A 154 8.61 -1.83 3.73
C LYS A 154 9.13 -2.28 5.10
N THR A 155 10.37 -2.73 5.14
CA THR A 155 11.04 -3.16 6.37
C THR A 155 11.57 -1.95 7.18
N PRO A 156 11.91 -2.12 8.49
CA PRO A 156 12.61 -1.09 9.25
C PRO A 156 13.87 -0.58 8.57
N ASP A 157 14.60 -1.44 7.86
CA ASP A 157 15.80 -1.04 7.14
C ASP A 157 15.49 -0.26 5.85
N ALA A 158 14.35 -0.52 5.20
CA ALA A 158 13.87 0.32 4.10
C ALA A 158 13.58 1.75 4.58
N TYR A 159 12.91 1.92 5.73
CA TYR A 159 12.68 3.23 6.33
C TYR A 159 13.98 3.92 6.80
N LYS A 160 14.97 3.19 7.30
CA LYS A 160 16.30 3.76 7.59
C LYS A 160 17.01 4.26 6.33
N ARG A 161 16.95 3.48 5.23
CA ARG A 161 17.49 3.91 3.93
C ARG A 161 16.77 5.14 3.41
N LEU A 162 15.45 5.20 3.56
CA LEU A 162 14.64 6.38 3.22
C LEU A 162 15.12 7.61 4.00
N CYS A 163 15.27 7.52 5.32
CA CYS A 163 15.79 8.60 6.14
C CYS A 163 17.16 9.08 5.65
N LYS A 164 18.06 8.14 5.33
CA LYS A 164 19.39 8.47 4.81
C LYS A 164 19.32 9.17 3.45
N GLN A 165 18.48 8.68 2.54
CA GLN A 165 18.29 9.26 1.20
C GLN A 165 17.84 10.72 1.27
N PHE A 166 16.94 11.04 2.19
CA PHE A 166 16.39 12.39 2.34
C PHE A 166 17.10 13.25 3.39
N GLY A 167 18.16 12.74 4.03
CA GLY A 167 18.96 13.48 4.98
C GLY A 167 18.25 13.84 6.29
N VAL A 168 17.24 13.01 6.71
CA VAL A 168 16.45 13.24 7.92
C VAL A 168 16.76 12.20 9.00
N LYS A 169 16.52 12.55 10.27
CA LYS A 169 16.55 11.60 11.38
C LYS A 169 15.20 10.88 11.46
N ALA A 170 15.17 9.63 11.97
CA ALA A 170 13.93 8.86 12.11
C ALA A 170 12.79 9.66 12.79
N LYS A 171 13.11 10.39 13.86
CA LYS A 171 12.15 11.24 14.58
C LYS A 171 11.56 12.41 13.77
N GLN A 172 12.10 12.71 12.60
CA GLN A 172 11.62 13.73 11.66
C GLN A 172 10.80 13.13 10.53
N LEU A 173 10.72 11.79 10.46
CA LEU A 173 9.92 11.05 9.50
C LEU A 173 8.54 10.76 10.08
N LEU A 174 7.51 11.06 9.28
CA LEU A 174 6.13 10.61 9.49
C LEU A 174 5.75 9.69 8.34
N ALA A 175 5.33 8.46 8.64
CA ALA A 175 4.68 7.59 7.66
C ALA A 175 3.15 7.69 7.79
N VAL A 176 2.46 7.67 6.66
CA VAL A 176 1.00 7.66 6.57
C VAL A 176 0.60 6.48 5.69
N GLY A 177 -0.19 5.55 6.21
CA GLY A 177 -0.60 4.36 5.47
C GLY A 177 -1.75 3.61 6.13
N ASP A 178 -2.26 2.60 5.43
CA ASP A 178 -3.37 1.74 5.86
C ASP A 178 -2.89 0.44 6.51
N SER A 179 -1.74 -0.09 6.10
CA SER A 179 -1.20 -1.36 6.61
C SER A 179 -0.39 -1.17 7.90
N TYR A 180 -0.89 -1.77 9.00
CA TYR A 180 -0.14 -1.74 10.26
C TYR A 180 1.22 -2.43 10.16
N SER A 181 1.28 -3.55 9.47
CA SER A 181 2.50 -4.37 9.34
C SER A 181 3.57 -3.74 8.46
N GLU A 182 3.16 -2.98 7.44
CA GLU A 182 4.06 -2.43 6.41
C GLU A 182 4.37 -0.95 6.61
N ASP A 183 3.36 -0.14 6.98
CA ASP A 183 3.53 1.31 7.08
C ASP A 183 3.81 1.77 8.50
N ILE A 184 3.21 1.11 9.48
CA ILE A 184 3.17 1.61 10.84
C ILE A 184 4.25 0.97 11.71
N ALA A 185 4.22 -0.34 11.89
CA ALA A 185 5.14 -1.04 12.79
C ALA A 185 6.62 -0.82 12.43
N PRO A 186 7.04 -0.85 11.14
CA PRO A 186 8.44 -0.66 10.79
C PRO A 186 8.96 0.75 11.07
N VAL A 187 8.15 1.80 10.85
CA VAL A 187 8.57 3.19 11.12
C VAL A 187 8.62 3.46 12.62
N LEU A 188 7.66 2.95 13.39
CA LEU A 188 7.69 3.05 14.86
C LEU A 188 8.92 2.36 15.45
N LYS A 189 9.30 1.19 14.91
CA LYS A 189 10.49 0.44 15.34
C LYS A 189 11.80 1.21 15.19
N ILE A 190 11.88 2.14 14.25
CA ILE A 190 13.08 3.00 14.09
C ILE A 190 12.97 4.33 14.83
N GLY A 191 11.89 4.57 15.57
CA GLY A 191 11.65 5.80 16.34
C GLY A 191 11.02 6.94 15.51
N GLY A 192 10.44 6.65 14.37
CA GLY A 192 9.65 7.58 13.57
C GLY A 192 8.23 7.75 14.07
N TRP A 193 7.45 8.54 13.37
CA TRP A 193 6.04 8.79 13.62
C TRP A 193 5.18 8.08 12.59
N ALA A 194 3.98 7.67 12.98
CA ALA A 194 3.04 7.01 12.10
C ALA A 194 1.62 7.56 12.26
N ILE A 195 0.95 7.77 11.14
CA ILE A 195 -0.49 7.97 11.07
C ILE A 195 -1.09 6.77 10.34
N HIS A 196 -1.91 6.04 11.05
CA HIS A 196 -2.61 4.86 10.56
C HIS A 196 -4.03 5.25 10.13
N ILE A 197 -4.35 4.99 8.88
CA ILE A 197 -5.69 5.19 8.30
C ILE A 197 -6.14 3.81 7.78
N PRO A 198 -6.64 2.94 8.66
CA PRO A 198 -6.91 1.55 8.29
C PRO A 198 -7.97 1.45 7.21
N ASP A 199 -7.72 0.65 6.19
CA ASP A 199 -8.78 0.17 5.30
C ASP A 199 -9.61 -0.89 6.04
N TYR A 200 -10.88 -0.55 6.32
CA TYR A 200 -11.80 -1.46 7.00
C TYR A 200 -12.23 -2.65 6.13
N MET A 201 -11.88 -2.64 4.85
CA MET A 201 -12.14 -3.76 3.93
C MET A 201 -11.04 -4.82 3.98
N ASP A 202 -9.90 -4.52 4.59
CA ASP A 202 -8.81 -5.49 4.75
C ASP A 202 -9.16 -6.54 5.82
N ASN A 203 -8.90 -7.81 5.49
CA ASN A 203 -9.07 -8.95 6.39
C ASN A 203 -7.84 -9.21 7.29
N GLU A 204 -6.93 -8.24 7.44
CA GLU A 204 -5.80 -8.35 8.35
C GLU A 204 -6.26 -8.58 9.81
N ASP A 205 -5.41 -9.27 10.56
CA ASP A 205 -5.58 -9.44 12.01
C ASP A 205 -5.69 -8.07 12.71
N ARG A 206 -6.89 -7.71 13.12
CA ARG A 206 -7.20 -6.43 13.79
C ARG A 206 -6.68 -6.33 15.23
N SER A 207 -5.90 -7.29 15.71
CA SER A 207 -5.28 -7.25 17.06
C SER A 207 -4.41 -6.00 17.26
N TYR A 208 -3.92 -5.40 16.16
CA TYR A 208 -3.15 -4.15 16.20
C TYR A 208 -3.97 -2.92 16.62
N LEU A 209 -5.29 -2.95 16.52
CA LEU A 209 -6.15 -1.80 16.89
C LEU A 209 -6.01 -1.44 18.37
N ASN A 210 -5.66 -2.40 19.21
CA ASN A 210 -5.43 -2.20 20.64
C ASN A 210 -3.99 -1.79 20.99
N LYS A 211 -3.07 -1.73 20.00
CA LYS A 211 -1.68 -1.34 20.26
C LYS A 211 -1.59 0.17 20.45
N ILE A 212 -1.08 0.60 21.58
CA ILE A 212 -0.84 2.02 21.90
C ILE A 212 0.65 2.29 21.74
N HIS A 213 1.00 3.41 21.09
CA HIS A 213 2.38 3.86 20.96
C HIS A 213 2.41 5.40 20.94
N PRO A 214 3.35 6.07 21.64
CA PRO A 214 3.37 7.53 21.74
C PRO A 214 3.54 8.24 20.39
N HIS A 215 4.12 7.57 19.40
CA HIS A 215 4.33 8.10 18.04
C HIS A 215 3.28 7.58 17.05
N LEU A 216 2.19 6.96 17.50
CA LEU A 216 1.12 6.46 16.65
C LEU A 216 -0.16 7.26 16.81
N ILE A 217 -0.66 7.75 15.69
CA ILE A 217 -1.96 8.41 15.57
C ILE A 217 -2.84 7.54 14.66
N ARG A 218 -4.11 7.40 15.01
CA ARG A 218 -5.11 6.74 14.15
C ARG A 218 -6.14 7.73 13.70
N LEU A 219 -6.43 7.70 12.41
CA LEU A 219 -7.45 8.51 11.77
C LEU A 219 -8.46 7.61 11.08
N SER A 220 -9.69 8.08 11.00
CA SER A 220 -10.75 7.37 10.28
C SER A 220 -10.79 7.75 8.79
N ARG A 221 -10.23 8.92 8.44
CA ARG A 221 -10.28 9.45 7.07
C ARG A 221 -9.03 10.27 6.77
N PHE A 222 -8.58 10.19 5.54
CA PHE A 222 -7.42 10.93 5.04
C PHE A 222 -7.54 12.46 5.25
N ALA A 223 -8.74 13.00 5.09
CA ALA A 223 -8.99 14.44 5.26
C ALA A 223 -8.67 14.98 6.66
N GLU A 224 -8.64 14.12 7.68
CA GLU A 224 -8.31 14.50 9.05
C GLU A 224 -6.82 14.85 9.25
N LEU A 225 -5.95 14.48 8.30
CA LEU A 225 -4.52 14.81 8.33
C LEU A 225 -4.28 16.32 8.51
N THR A 226 -5.11 17.17 7.89
CA THR A 226 -4.96 18.61 8.01
C THR A 226 -5.16 19.13 9.43
N ASN A 227 -5.94 18.46 10.26
CA ASN A 227 -6.16 18.84 11.65
C ASN A 227 -4.89 18.62 12.50
N PHE A 228 -4.12 17.62 12.14
CA PHE A 228 -2.90 17.23 12.84
C PHE A 228 -1.64 17.90 12.28
N LEU A 229 -1.60 18.20 11.01
CA LEU A 229 -0.43 18.73 10.31
C LEU A 229 -0.53 20.22 10.01
N SER A 230 -1.57 20.90 10.55
CA SER A 230 -1.71 22.36 10.42
C SER A 230 -0.64 23.12 11.22
N PRO A 231 -0.29 24.36 10.86
CA PRO A 231 0.70 25.18 11.57
C PRO A 231 0.40 25.39 13.06
N ASN A 232 -0.88 25.31 13.44
CA ASN A 232 -1.34 25.50 14.81
C ASN A 232 -1.57 24.17 15.56
N SER A 233 -1.35 23.02 14.92
CA SER A 233 -1.51 21.74 15.58
C SER A 233 -0.32 21.48 16.50
N ARG A 234 -0.59 21.34 17.80
CA ARG A 234 0.39 20.91 18.81
C ARG A 234 0.51 19.37 18.79
N LEU A 235 0.81 18.80 17.63
CA LEU A 235 0.84 17.34 17.45
C LEU A 235 1.91 16.63 18.25
N ILE A 236 2.89 17.36 18.75
CA ILE A 236 4.02 16.80 19.48
C ILE A 236 4.17 17.58 20.80
N ASP A 237 3.10 17.62 21.58
CA ASP A 237 3.20 18.03 22.99
C ASP A 237 3.41 16.77 23.82
N GLU A 238 4.69 16.45 24.07
CA GLU A 238 5.11 15.32 24.94
C GLU A 238 4.51 15.44 26.34
N SER A 239 3.99 16.61 26.75
CA SER A 239 3.34 16.84 28.05
C SER A 239 1.98 16.17 28.20
N LYS A 240 1.38 15.65 27.12
CA LYS A 240 0.10 14.92 27.16
C LYS A 240 0.27 13.40 27.17
N LEU A 241 1.49 12.91 27.23
CA LEU A 241 1.84 11.48 27.23
C LEU A 241 2.23 10.96 28.64
N SER A 242 1.98 11.76 29.67
CA SER A 242 2.14 11.37 31.08
C SER A 242 0.82 10.91 31.71
#